data_d0402f254e73fd40dcc1d445b208de94
#
_entry.id   d0402f254e73fd40dcc1d445b208de94
#
_cell.length_a   1.000
_cell.length_b   1.000
_cell.length_c   1.000
_cell.angle_alpha   90.00
_cell.angle_beta   90.00
_cell.angle_gamma   90.00
#
_symmetry.space_group_name_H-M   'P 1'
#
loop_
_entity.id
_entity.type
_entity.pdbx_description
1 polymer ?
#
loop_
_entity_poly.entity_id
_entity_poly.type
_entity_poly.pdbx_seq_one_letter_code
_entity_poly.pdbx_strand_id
1 'polypeptide(L)'
;VNGPLLSVEDLRLAFGGVLAIDGLTFAVGEAEIVSVIGPNGAGKTSAFNCVTGFYRPTAGAVRLRGRDITGLRPSAVAALGVARTFQNLRLFGEMSVLDNVRAGTHLRIRQNVLDALLHTPRYRRSERESTERAHHWLDFTGLRGDRYGPARALPYGEQRRVEIARALAREPDLLLLDEPAAGLNHGEKAEMLDLIRRIRELGVAIVLIEHDMGLVMDVSERVVVLNFGREIADGPPDEVRRDPEVVEAYLGRDADEDEIEQARASVAGGRDGGA
;
A
#
# COMPACT_ATOMS: atom_id res chain seq x y z
N VAL A 1 3.84 16.08 18.92
CA VAL A 1 2.64 15.27 19.17
C VAL A 1 3.03 13.84 18.91
N ASN A 2 3.27 13.05 19.98
CA ASN A 2 3.78 11.67 19.88
C ASN A 2 2.63 10.66 19.78
N GLY A 3 1.78 10.77 18.78
CA GLY A 3 0.74 9.77 18.48
C GLY A 3 1.02 9.07 17.15
N PRO A 4 0.34 7.95 16.87
CA PRO A 4 0.49 7.24 15.59
C PRO A 4 0.03 8.13 14.43
N LEU A 5 0.63 7.93 13.24
CA LEU A 5 0.18 8.55 12.00
C LEU A 5 -1.22 8.05 11.62
N LEU A 6 -1.41 6.72 11.63
CA LEU A 6 -2.70 6.06 11.41
C LEU A 6 -3.09 5.29 12.67
N SER A 7 -4.35 5.40 13.13
CA SER A 7 -4.95 4.46 14.07
C SER A 7 -6.24 3.89 13.51
N VAL A 8 -6.42 2.61 13.67
CA VAL A 8 -7.63 1.85 13.39
C VAL A 8 -8.08 1.26 14.74
N GLU A 9 -9.31 1.57 15.17
CA GLU A 9 -9.81 1.29 16.52
C GLU A 9 -11.12 0.52 16.44
N ASP A 10 -11.15 -0.73 16.93
CA ASP A 10 -12.33 -1.64 16.96
C ASP A 10 -13.13 -1.61 15.63
N LEU A 11 -12.41 -1.65 14.51
CA LEU A 11 -13.01 -1.52 13.18
C LEU A 11 -13.88 -2.73 12.89
N ARG A 12 -15.14 -2.50 12.49
CA ARG A 12 -16.09 -3.55 12.08
C ARG A 12 -16.67 -3.23 10.73
N LEU A 13 -16.80 -4.26 9.91
CA LEU A 13 -17.44 -4.16 8.60
C LEU A 13 -18.28 -5.39 8.32
N ALA A 14 -19.56 -5.20 8.04
CA ALA A 14 -20.48 -6.25 7.66
C ALA A 14 -21.11 -5.99 6.29
N PHE A 15 -21.24 -7.04 5.48
CA PHE A 15 -21.99 -7.04 4.23
C PHE A 15 -23.19 -7.98 4.38
N GLY A 16 -24.39 -7.40 4.50
CA GLY A 16 -25.57 -8.21 4.82
C GLY A 16 -25.37 -8.95 6.15
N GLY A 17 -25.37 -10.29 6.12
CA GLY A 17 -25.14 -11.13 7.29
C GLY A 17 -23.69 -11.58 7.49
N VAL A 18 -22.76 -11.18 6.60
CA VAL A 18 -21.37 -11.63 6.66
C VAL A 18 -20.49 -10.54 7.29
N LEU A 19 -19.81 -10.88 8.38
CA LEU A 19 -18.86 -10.00 9.04
C LEU A 19 -17.48 -10.16 8.38
N ALA A 20 -17.08 -9.12 7.64
CA ALA A 20 -15.82 -9.10 6.90
C ALA A 20 -14.64 -8.60 7.74
N ILE A 21 -14.91 -7.75 8.75
CA ILE A 21 -13.96 -7.27 9.76
C ILE A 21 -14.70 -7.26 11.10
N ASP A 22 -14.08 -7.81 12.15
CA ASP A 22 -14.64 -7.94 13.49
C ASP A 22 -13.66 -7.48 14.57
N GLY A 23 -13.63 -6.17 14.83
CA GLY A 23 -12.88 -5.60 15.94
C GLY A 23 -11.39 -5.37 15.65
N LEU A 24 -11.01 -5.14 14.37
CA LEU A 24 -9.62 -4.89 13.99
C LEU A 24 -9.10 -3.60 14.64
N THR A 25 -7.98 -3.72 15.35
CA THR A 25 -7.29 -2.58 15.98
C THR A 25 -5.80 -2.64 15.70
N PHE A 26 -5.25 -1.64 15.03
CA PHE A 26 -3.82 -1.47 14.83
C PHE A 26 -3.47 0.00 14.61
N ALA A 27 -2.20 0.32 14.76
CA ALA A 27 -1.71 1.67 14.51
C ALA A 27 -0.49 1.63 13.57
N VAL A 28 -0.13 2.75 12.98
CA VAL A 28 1.07 2.92 12.14
C VAL A 28 1.76 4.21 12.57
N GLY A 29 3.05 4.12 12.85
CA GLY A 29 3.90 5.27 13.18
C GLY A 29 4.32 6.09 11.96
N GLU A 30 5.01 7.20 12.21
CA GLU A 30 5.65 7.97 11.13
C GLU A 30 6.81 7.16 10.55
N ALA A 31 6.91 7.14 9.22
CA ALA A 31 7.96 6.42 8.50
C ALA A 31 8.11 4.93 8.92
N GLU A 32 7.05 4.29 9.36
CA GLU A 32 7.00 2.88 9.72
C GLU A 32 6.48 2.04 8.56
N ILE A 33 7.02 0.83 8.37
CA ILE A 33 6.49 -0.17 7.44
C ILE A 33 5.76 -1.23 8.24
N VAL A 34 4.43 -1.26 8.10
CA VAL A 34 3.55 -2.26 8.73
C VAL A 34 2.96 -3.14 7.64
N SER A 35 3.18 -4.45 7.73
CA SER A 35 2.50 -5.40 6.84
C SER A 35 1.22 -5.93 7.47
N VAL A 36 0.17 -6.03 6.68
CA VAL A 36 -1.10 -6.68 7.05
C VAL A 36 -1.22 -7.95 6.24
N ILE A 37 -1.07 -9.09 6.92
CA ILE A 37 -1.06 -10.41 6.28
C ILE A 37 -2.24 -11.27 6.76
N GLY A 38 -2.39 -12.45 6.20
CA GLY A 38 -3.41 -13.42 6.57
C GLY A 38 -3.93 -14.17 5.35
N PRO A 39 -4.64 -15.28 5.55
CA PRO A 39 -5.20 -16.11 4.49
C PRO A 39 -6.13 -15.34 3.55
N ASN A 40 -6.42 -15.93 2.37
CA ASN A 40 -7.39 -15.37 1.44
C ASN A 40 -8.77 -15.27 2.11
N GLY A 41 -9.42 -14.09 1.97
CA GLY A 41 -10.69 -13.81 2.64
C GLY A 41 -10.57 -13.41 4.12
N ALA A 42 -9.37 -13.22 4.67
CA ALA A 42 -9.18 -12.78 6.06
C ALA A 42 -9.64 -11.34 6.34
N GLY A 43 -9.96 -10.52 5.31
CA GLY A 43 -10.45 -9.15 5.49
C GLY A 43 -9.45 -8.05 5.15
N LYS A 44 -8.22 -8.38 4.73
CA LYS A 44 -7.14 -7.42 4.41
C LYS A 44 -7.57 -6.29 3.48
N THR A 45 -8.05 -6.63 2.30
CA THR A 45 -8.53 -5.63 1.30
C THR A 45 -9.73 -4.84 1.82
N SER A 46 -10.58 -5.45 2.65
CA SER A 46 -11.71 -4.77 3.30
C SER A 46 -11.23 -3.71 4.30
N ALA A 47 -10.18 -4.00 5.08
CA ALA A 47 -9.53 -3.03 5.96
C ALA A 47 -8.96 -1.85 5.17
N PHE A 48 -8.21 -2.10 4.08
CA PHE A 48 -7.72 -1.05 3.18
C PHE A 48 -8.84 -0.20 2.60
N ASN A 49 -9.96 -0.82 2.22
CA ASN A 49 -11.12 -0.10 1.69
C ASN A 49 -11.77 0.79 2.75
N CYS A 50 -11.79 0.39 4.03
CA CYS A 50 -12.25 1.23 5.13
C CYS A 50 -11.31 2.42 5.37
N VAL A 51 -9.99 2.17 5.45
CA VAL A 51 -8.98 3.21 5.67
C VAL A 51 -9.01 4.25 4.55
N THR A 52 -9.21 3.82 3.30
CA THR A 52 -9.20 4.70 2.12
C THR A 52 -10.57 5.28 1.76
N GLY A 53 -11.62 4.97 2.54
CA GLY A 53 -12.96 5.54 2.37
C GLY A 53 -13.79 4.93 1.24
N PHE A 54 -13.35 3.79 0.65
CA PHE A 54 -14.15 3.03 -0.31
C PHE A 54 -15.30 2.29 0.37
N TYR A 55 -15.09 1.84 1.62
CA TYR A 55 -16.14 1.27 2.45
C TYR A 55 -16.34 2.11 3.70
N ARG A 56 -17.59 2.26 4.11
CA ARG A 56 -17.92 2.86 5.39
C ARG A 56 -18.01 1.73 6.42
N PRO A 57 -17.17 1.73 7.47
CA PRO A 57 -17.27 0.74 8.53
C PRO A 57 -18.64 0.78 9.22
N THR A 58 -19.06 -0.38 9.72
CA THR A 58 -20.31 -0.52 10.49
C THR A 58 -20.13 0.02 11.91
N ALA A 59 -18.93 -0.13 12.47
CA ALA A 59 -18.53 0.41 13.78
C ALA A 59 -17.01 0.61 13.82
N GLY A 60 -16.53 1.25 14.89
CA GLY A 60 -15.12 1.59 15.07
C GLY A 60 -14.72 2.90 14.43
N ALA A 61 -13.44 3.22 14.48
CA ALA A 61 -12.91 4.48 13.98
C ALA A 61 -11.59 4.30 13.23
N VAL A 62 -11.35 5.17 12.25
CA VAL A 62 -10.07 5.33 11.55
C VAL A 62 -9.62 6.76 11.74
N ARG A 63 -8.41 6.97 12.25
CA ARG A 63 -7.86 8.30 12.49
C ARG A 63 -6.52 8.48 11.79
N LEU A 64 -6.35 9.64 11.17
CA LEU A 64 -5.06 10.05 10.57
C LEU A 64 -4.54 11.25 11.36
N ARG A 65 -3.36 11.15 11.97
CA ARG A 65 -2.79 12.18 12.87
C ARG A 65 -3.80 12.64 13.95
N GLY A 66 -4.55 11.70 14.52
CA GLY A 66 -5.60 11.97 15.51
C GLY A 66 -6.90 12.53 14.95
N ARG A 67 -6.95 12.90 13.67
CA ARG A 67 -8.17 13.35 13.00
C ARG A 67 -9.01 12.16 12.56
N ASP A 68 -10.29 12.14 12.92
CA ASP A 68 -11.23 11.13 12.46
C ASP A 68 -11.49 11.28 10.94
N ILE A 69 -11.21 10.19 10.21
CA ILE A 69 -11.43 10.05 8.76
C ILE A 69 -12.44 8.96 8.44
N THR A 70 -13.11 8.40 9.44
CA THR A 70 -14.04 7.29 9.31
C THR A 70 -15.17 7.61 8.32
N GLY A 71 -15.28 6.79 7.27
CA GLY A 71 -16.34 6.95 6.25
C GLY A 71 -16.26 8.22 5.42
N LEU A 72 -15.15 8.96 5.45
CA LEU A 72 -14.90 10.04 4.49
C LEU A 72 -14.80 9.47 3.07
N ARG A 73 -15.15 10.27 2.07
CA ARG A 73 -14.99 9.88 0.65
C ARG A 73 -13.53 9.69 0.30
N PRO A 74 -13.18 8.77 -0.63
CA PRO A 74 -11.80 8.51 -1.03
C PRO A 74 -11.01 9.76 -1.45
N SER A 75 -11.65 10.71 -2.13
CA SER A 75 -11.02 11.98 -2.51
C SER A 75 -10.65 12.85 -1.32
N ALA A 76 -11.45 12.83 -0.24
CA ALA A 76 -11.18 13.57 0.99
C ALA A 76 -10.04 12.92 1.79
N VAL A 77 -10.04 11.59 1.91
CA VAL A 77 -8.94 10.82 2.53
C VAL A 77 -7.64 11.07 1.77
N ALA A 78 -7.71 11.01 0.46
CA ALA A 78 -6.59 11.27 -0.43
C ALA A 78 -6.03 12.70 -0.30
N ALA A 79 -6.89 13.71 -0.08
CA ALA A 79 -6.47 15.10 0.15
C ALA A 79 -5.78 15.31 1.51
N LEU A 80 -5.94 14.37 2.43
CA LEU A 80 -5.28 14.37 3.75
C LEU A 80 -3.91 13.69 3.75
N GLY A 81 -3.39 13.29 2.59
CA GLY A 81 -2.07 12.71 2.47
C GLY A 81 -2.03 11.17 2.44
N VAL A 82 -3.16 10.51 2.21
CA VAL A 82 -3.21 9.06 2.02
C VAL A 82 -3.19 8.72 0.52
N ALA A 83 -2.26 7.88 0.09
CA ALA A 83 -2.24 7.31 -1.26
C ALA A 83 -2.36 5.79 -1.22
N ARG A 84 -2.86 5.18 -2.29
CA ARG A 84 -2.99 3.73 -2.42
C ARG A 84 -2.69 3.28 -3.83
N THR A 85 -2.00 2.15 -3.96
CA THR A 85 -1.99 1.31 -5.16
C THR A 85 -3.09 0.27 -5.07
N PHE A 86 -3.38 -0.43 -6.16
CA PHE A 86 -4.42 -1.46 -6.18
C PHE A 86 -3.81 -2.79 -6.66
N GLN A 87 -4.38 -3.90 -6.22
CA GLN A 87 -3.99 -5.24 -6.66
C GLN A 87 -4.00 -5.34 -8.19
N ASN A 88 -5.08 -4.92 -8.83
CA ASN A 88 -5.13 -4.76 -10.28
C ASN A 88 -4.66 -3.36 -10.68
N LEU A 89 -3.69 -3.28 -11.57
CA LEU A 89 -3.17 -2.01 -12.09
C LEU A 89 -4.29 -1.09 -12.57
N ARG A 90 -4.31 0.13 -12.07
CA ARG A 90 -5.29 1.16 -12.45
C ARG A 90 -4.63 2.33 -13.17
N LEU A 91 -3.81 2.01 -14.18
CA LEU A 91 -3.26 3.03 -15.07
C LEU A 91 -4.27 3.42 -16.17
N PHE A 92 -4.18 4.65 -16.62
CA PHE A 92 -4.85 5.09 -17.84
C PHE A 92 -4.05 4.56 -19.03
N GLY A 93 -4.40 3.37 -19.53
CA GLY A 93 -3.58 2.60 -20.45
C GLY A 93 -3.25 3.32 -21.76
N GLU A 94 -4.17 4.13 -22.27
CA GLU A 94 -4.00 4.91 -23.51
C GLU A 94 -3.24 6.22 -23.32
N MET A 95 -3.13 6.71 -22.07
CA MET A 95 -2.34 7.91 -21.76
C MET A 95 -0.86 7.56 -21.72
N SER A 96 -0.01 8.56 -21.96
CA SER A 96 1.43 8.40 -21.77
C SER A 96 1.77 8.05 -20.32
N VAL A 97 2.89 7.37 -20.13
CA VAL A 97 3.44 7.09 -18.81
C VAL A 97 3.61 8.38 -18.00
N LEU A 98 4.17 9.42 -18.62
CA LEU A 98 4.37 10.71 -17.99
C LEU A 98 3.05 11.34 -17.55
N ASP A 99 2.02 11.32 -18.39
CA ASP A 99 0.70 11.90 -18.06
C ASP A 99 -0.02 11.09 -16.97
N ASN A 100 0.18 9.77 -16.90
CA ASN A 100 -0.30 8.98 -15.77
C ASN A 100 0.24 9.50 -14.43
N VAL A 101 1.55 9.81 -14.35
CA VAL A 101 2.16 10.32 -13.11
C VAL A 101 1.76 11.76 -12.87
N ARG A 102 1.69 12.60 -13.92
CA ARG A 102 1.17 13.97 -13.83
C ARG A 102 -0.25 14.04 -13.28
N ALA A 103 -1.11 13.06 -13.62
CA ALA A 103 -2.46 12.98 -13.04
C ALA A 103 -2.42 12.87 -11.49
N GLY A 104 -1.37 12.27 -10.91
CA GLY A 104 -1.14 12.24 -9.47
C GLY A 104 -0.94 13.62 -8.83
N THR A 105 -0.40 14.59 -9.56
CA THR A 105 -0.11 15.94 -9.02
C THR A 105 -1.35 16.84 -8.91
N HIS A 106 -2.46 16.50 -9.58
CA HIS A 106 -3.63 17.39 -9.71
C HIS A 106 -4.28 17.81 -8.38
N LEU A 107 -4.21 17.01 -7.34
CA LEU A 107 -4.77 17.39 -6.03
C LEU A 107 -4.00 18.54 -5.35
N ARG A 108 -2.75 18.75 -5.72
CA ARG A 108 -1.90 19.85 -5.21
C ARG A 108 -1.96 21.11 -6.03
N ILE A 109 -2.36 20.99 -7.29
CA ILE A 109 -2.37 22.10 -8.23
C ILE A 109 -3.79 22.69 -8.26
N ARG A 110 -3.97 23.87 -7.61
CA ARG A 110 -5.20 24.63 -7.73
C ARG A 110 -5.19 25.41 -9.05
N GLN A 111 -5.72 24.81 -10.09
CA GLN A 111 -5.90 25.47 -11.39
C GLN A 111 -7.35 25.91 -11.53
N ASN A 112 -7.55 27.15 -11.98
CA ASN A 112 -8.86 27.61 -12.43
C ASN A 112 -9.01 27.26 -13.93
N VAL A 113 -10.19 26.85 -14.33
CA VAL A 113 -10.52 26.52 -15.73
C VAL A 113 -10.18 27.69 -16.67
N LEU A 114 -10.37 28.92 -16.21
CA LEU A 114 -10.04 30.13 -16.95
C LEU A 114 -8.53 30.29 -17.19
N ASP A 115 -7.68 29.95 -16.19
CA ASP A 115 -6.22 29.97 -16.35
C ASP A 115 -5.75 28.96 -17.40
N ALA A 116 -6.38 27.79 -17.44
CA ALA A 116 -6.10 26.76 -18.42
C ALA A 116 -6.53 27.20 -19.84
N LEU A 117 -7.71 27.80 -19.98
CA LEU A 117 -8.23 28.24 -21.27
C LEU A 117 -7.39 29.38 -21.87
N LEU A 118 -6.92 30.32 -21.04
CA LEU A 118 -6.13 31.47 -21.44
C LEU A 118 -4.61 31.23 -21.49
N HIS A 119 -4.17 30.02 -21.16
CA HIS A 119 -2.74 29.65 -21.11
C HIS A 119 -1.90 30.67 -20.35
N THR A 120 -2.38 31.14 -19.20
CA THR A 120 -1.72 32.18 -18.41
C THR A 120 -0.30 31.77 -18.01
N PRO A 121 0.60 32.73 -17.71
CA PRO A 121 1.94 32.39 -17.20
C PRO A 121 1.90 31.49 -15.96
N ARG A 122 0.87 31.63 -15.11
CA ARG A 122 0.63 30.78 -13.93
C ARG A 122 0.32 29.35 -14.36
N TYR A 123 -0.54 29.15 -15.35
CA TYR A 123 -0.84 27.84 -15.91
C TYR A 123 0.41 27.17 -16.48
N ARG A 124 1.16 27.87 -17.32
CA ARG A 124 2.40 27.33 -17.94
C ARG A 124 3.44 26.93 -16.89
N ARG A 125 3.58 27.71 -15.82
CA ARG A 125 4.49 27.37 -14.71
C ARG A 125 4.02 26.11 -13.99
N SER A 126 2.74 26.00 -13.66
CA SER A 126 2.15 24.84 -13.02
C SER A 126 2.29 23.55 -13.85
N GLU A 127 2.09 23.65 -15.17
CA GLU A 127 2.31 22.54 -16.11
C GLU A 127 3.77 22.07 -16.13
N ARG A 128 4.72 23.02 -16.12
CA ARG A 128 6.16 22.70 -16.05
C ARG A 128 6.49 22.01 -14.72
N GLU A 129 6.06 22.57 -13.60
CA GLU A 129 6.27 21.99 -12.26
C GLU A 129 5.66 20.58 -12.16
N SER A 130 4.46 20.35 -12.70
CA SER A 130 3.82 19.02 -12.76
C SER A 130 4.66 18.04 -13.57
N THR A 131 5.20 18.47 -14.71
CA THR A 131 6.04 17.64 -15.58
C THR A 131 7.38 17.31 -14.92
N GLU A 132 8.04 18.29 -14.31
CA GLU A 132 9.31 18.08 -13.58
C GLU A 132 9.13 17.09 -12.40
N ARG A 133 8.05 17.24 -11.64
CA ARG A 133 7.70 16.29 -10.56
C ARG A 133 7.43 14.88 -11.08
N ALA A 134 6.71 14.76 -12.20
CA ALA A 134 6.46 13.46 -12.80
C ALA A 134 7.75 12.79 -13.26
N HIS A 135 8.68 13.52 -13.88
CA HIS A 135 10.00 12.99 -14.21
C HIS A 135 10.77 12.55 -12.98
N HIS A 136 10.79 13.38 -11.92
CA HIS A 136 11.45 13.04 -10.67
C HIS A 136 10.94 11.69 -10.08
N TRP A 137 9.63 11.50 -10.02
CA TRP A 137 9.06 10.26 -9.46
C TRP A 137 9.26 9.05 -10.36
N LEU A 138 9.26 9.23 -11.69
CA LEU A 138 9.62 8.16 -12.62
C LEU A 138 11.09 7.75 -12.48
N ASP A 139 12.00 8.71 -12.28
CA ASP A 139 13.41 8.45 -11.99
C ASP A 139 13.56 7.75 -10.63
N PHE A 140 12.89 8.24 -9.60
CA PHE A 140 12.94 7.66 -8.26
C PHE A 140 12.47 6.22 -8.24
N THR A 141 11.38 5.87 -8.94
CA THR A 141 10.88 4.49 -9.02
C THR A 141 11.72 3.61 -9.95
N GLY A 142 12.72 4.16 -10.63
CA GLY A 142 13.62 3.41 -11.49
C GLY A 142 12.99 2.94 -12.79
N LEU A 143 12.04 3.70 -13.35
CA LEU A 143 11.45 3.39 -14.65
C LEU A 143 12.52 3.38 -15.75
N ARG A 144 12.57 2.30 -16.52
CA ARG A 144 13.50 2.11 -17.64
C ARG A 144 12.82 2.26 -19.01
N GLY A 145 11.47 2.14 -19.02
CA GLY A 145 10.68 2.17 -20.25
C GLY A 145 10.44 3.58 -20.79
N ASP A 146 9.76 3.64 -21.96
CA ASP A 146 9.40 4.88 -22.62
C ASP A 146 8.38 5.68 -21.80
N ARG A 147 8.73 6.92 -21.45
CA ARG A 147 7.89 7.83 -20.66
C ARG A 147 6.77 8.48 -21.47
N TYR A 148 6.94 8.53 -22.77
CA TYR A 148 6.03 9.25 -23.68
C TYR A 148 5.07 8.33 -24.41
N GLY A 149 5.36 7.03 -24.44
CA GLY A 149 4.49 5.99 -24.98
C GLY A 149 3.30 5.68 -24.06
N PRO A 150 2.29 4.94 -24.57
CA PRO A 150 1.13 4.55 -23.81
C PRO A 150 1.50 3.59 -22.69
N ALA A 151 0.96 3.82 -21.47
CA ALA A 151 1.33 3.04 -20.28
C ALA A 151 1.07 1.53 -20.42
N ARG A 152 0.06 1.14 -21.20
CA ARG A 152 -0.25 -0.29 -21.50
C ARG A 152 0.84 -1.03 -22.29
N ALA A 153 1.73 -0.29 -22.97
CA ALA A 153 2.81 -0.90 -23.75
C ALA A 153 4.01 -1.33 -22.90
N LEU A 154 4.06 -0.89 -21.65
CA LEU A 154 5.13 -1.28 -20.73
C LEU A 154 4.96 -2.73 -20.25
N PRO A 155 6.07 -3.44 -19.94
CA PRO A 155 6.03 -4.68 -19.16
C PRO A 155 5.34 -4.48 -17.81
N TYR A 156 4.77 -5.55 -17.25
CA TYR A 156 3.97 -5.48 -16.01
C TYR A 156 4.74 -4.84 -14.84
N GLY A 157 5.98 -5.22 -14.60
CA GLY A 157 6.81 -4.64 -13.54
C GLY A 157 7.05 -3.14 -13.70
N GLU A 158 7.23 -2.67 -14.95
CA GLU A 158 7.35 -1.24 -15.24
C GLU A 158 6.03 -0.50 -15.01
N GLN A 159 4.89 -1.10 -15.39
CA GLN A 159 3.58 -0.53 -15.09
C GLN A 159 3.36 -0.36 -13.59
N ARG A 160 3.80 -1.33 -12.77
CA ARG A 160 3.74 -1.26 -11.29
C ARG A 160 4.57 -0.09 -10.76
N ARG A 161 5.76 0.16 -11.32
CA ARG A 161 6.60 1.33 -10.99
C ARG A 161 5.91 2.65 -11.31
N VAL A 162 5.21 2.73 -12.45
CA VAL A 162 4.42 3.92 -12.84
C VAL A 162 3.26 4.15 -11.87
N GLU A 163 2.58 3.11 -11.42
CA GLU A 163 1.50 3.21 -10.43
C GLU A 163 2.01 3.78 -9.11
N ILE A 164 3.16 3.29 -8.62
CA ILE A 164 3.82 3.81 -7.42
C ILE A 164 4.29 5.26 -7.64
N ALA A 165 4.91 5.58 -8.77
CA ALA A 165 5.32 6.93 -9.11
C ALA A 165 4.13 7.92 -9.09
N ARG A 166 2.98 7.51 -9.64
CA ARG A 166 1.73 8.29 -9.61
C ARG A 166 1.23 8.51 -8.18
N ALA A 167 1.32 7.49 -7.32
CA ALA A 167 0.95 7.60 -5.92
C ALA A 167 1.88 8.57 -5.17
N LEU A 168 3.20 8.47 -5.39
CA LEU A 168 4.23 9.32 -4.78
C LEU A 168 4.17 10.77 -5.30
N ALA A 169 3.73 11.00 -6.54
CA ALA A 169 3.58 12.36 -7.10
C ALA A 169 2.59 13.23 -6.31
N ARG A 170 1.82 12.63 -5.41
CA ARG A 170 0.95 13.31 -4.44
C ARG A 170 1.69 13.69 -3.16
N GLU A 171 2.94 13.24 -2.98
CA GLU A 171 3.74 13.37 -1.75
C GLU A 171 2.91 12.97 -0.52
N PRO A 172 2.51 11.70 -0.43
CA PRO A 172 1.67 11.23 0.65
C PRO A 172 2.44 11.12 1.97
N ASP A 173 1.73 11.27 3.11
CA ASP A 173 2.25 10.91 4.43
C ASP A 173 2.14 9.39 4.66
N LEU A 174 1.09 8.76 4.08
CA LEU A 174 0.79 7.34 4.21
C LEU A 174 0.56 6.73 2.83
N LEU A 175 1.29 5.66 2.50
CA LEU A 175 1.14 4.88 1.27
C LEU A 175 0.65 3.46 1.59
N LEU A 176 -0.50 3.09 1.04
CA LEU A 176 -1.01 1.73 1.10
C LEU A 176 -0.63 0.99 -0.18
N LEU A 177 0.09 -0.11 -0.03
CA LEU A 177 0.52 -0.97 -1.13
C LEU A 177 -0.24 -2.30 -1.07
N ASP A 178 -0.97 -2.62 -2.12
CA ASP A 178 -1.80 -3.82 -2.21
C ASP A 178 -1.13 -4.81 -3.19
N GLU A 179 -0.45 -5.82 -2.65
CA GLU A 179 0.33 -6.84 -3.34
C GLU A 179 1.27 -6.26 -4.43
N PRO A 180 2.20 -5.36 -4.05
CA PRO A 180 3.05 -4.69 -5.05
C PRO A 180 4.03 -5.61 -5.77
N ALA A 181 4.36 -6.75 -5.18
CA ALA A 181 5.28 -7.73 -5.75
C ALA A 181 4.59 -8.89 -6.49
N ALA A 182 3.25 -8.91 -6.54
CA ALA A 182 2.52 -9.96 -7.24
C ALA A 182 2.86 -9.97 -8.74
N GLY A 183 3.16 -11.16 -9.27
CA GLY A 183 3.49 -11.34 -10.69
C GLY A 183 4.89 -10.88 -11.11
N LEU A 184 5.72 -10.41 -10.19
CA LEU A 184 7.11 -10.04 -10.44
C LEU A 184 8.03 -11.26 -10.35
N ASN A 185 9.08 -11.28 -11.17
CA ASN A 185 10.16 -12.26 -11.04
C ASN A 185 11.08 -11.95 -9.83
N HIS A 186 12.00 -12.87 -9.49
CA HIS A 186 12.86 -12.75 -8.30
C HIS A 186 13.69 -11.46 -8.27
N GLY A 187 14.26 -11.06 -9.41
CA GLY A 187 15.03 -9.81 -9.51
C GLY A 187 14.16 -8.57 -9.35
N GLU A 188 12.99 -8.57 -9.99
CA GLU A 188 12.00 -7.47 -9.86
C GLU A 188 11.45 -7.35 -8.44
N LYS A 189 11.24 -8.48 -7.71
CA LYS A 189 10.85 -8.48 -6.30
C LYS A 189 11.91 -7.81 -5.44
N ALA A 190 13.19 -8.15 -5.61
CA ALA A 190 14.29 -7.53 -4.88
C ALA A 190 14.36 -6.01 -5.13
N GLU A 191 14.21 -5.58 -6.39
CA GLU A 191 14.16 -4.16 -6.75
C GLU A 191 12.91 -3.46 -6.14
N MET A 192 11.79 -4.17 -6.02
CA MET A 192 10.57 -3.63 -5.38
C MET A 192 10.77 -3.45 -3.87
N LEU A 193 11.42 -4.39 -3.19
CA LEU A 193 11.79 -4.27 -1.77
C LEU A 193 12.68 -3.06 -1.53
N ASP A 194 13.71 -2.89 -2.36
CA ASP A 194 14.59 -1.71 -2.28
C ASP A 194 13.80 -0.41 -2.48
N LEU A 195 12.89 -0.39 -3.44
CA LEU A 195 12.02 0.77 -3.67
C LEU A 195 11.15 1.07 -2.45
N ILE A 196 10.54 0.07 -1.81
CA ILE A 196 9.72 0.25 -0.60
C ILE A 196 10.57 0.83 0.54
N ARG A 197 11.79 0.33 0.78
CA ARG A 197 12.71 0.89 1.79
C ARG A 197 13.06 2.34 1.50
N ARG A 198 13.39 2.66 0.25
CA ARG A 198 13.69 4.04 -0.17
C ARG A 198 12.49 4.99 0.00
N ILE A 199 11.27 4.52 -0.23
CA ILE A 199 10.05 5.32 0.02
C ILE A 199 9.93 5.61 1.52
N ARG A 200 10.17 4.64 2.38
CA ARG A 200 10.18 4.82 3.84
C ARG A 200 11.25 5.83 4.27
N GLU A 201 12.44 5.83 3.67
CA GLU A 201 13.53 6.78 3.95
C GLU A 201 13.15 8.23 3.61
N LEU A 202 12.18 8.46 2.72
CA LEU A 202 11.60 9.79 2.47
C LEU A 202 10.69 10.26 3.61
N GLY A 203 10.46 9.46 4.65
CA GLY A 203 9.56 9.76 5.75
C GLY A 203 8.11 9.33 5.51
N VAL A 204 7.82 8.60 4.43
CA VAL A 204 6.49 8.08 4.13
C VAL A 204 6.24 6.80 4.92
N ALA A 205 5.16 6.76 5.69
CA ALA A 205 4.71 5.52 6.33
C ALA A 205 4.05 4.61 5.29
N ILE A 206 4.24 3.30 5.45
CA ILE A 206 3.74 2.31 4.48
C ILE A 206 2.91 1.26 5.19
N VAL A 207 1.71 1.00 4.67
CA VAL A 207 0.96 -0.21 5.01
C VAL A 207 0.95 -1.12 3.80
N LEU A 208 1.44 -2.34 3.98
CA LEU A 208 1.65 -3.31 2.92
C LEU A 208 0.72 -4.52 3.12
N ILE A 209 -0.06 -4.88 2.09
CA ILE A 209 -0.67 -6.21 2.00
C ILE A 209 0.23 -7.06 1.11
N GLU A 210 0.67 -8.19 1.61
CA GLU A 210 1.43 -9.18 0.85
C GLU A 210 1.14 -10.60 1.35
N HIS A 211 1.35 -11.57 0.49
CA HIS A 211 1.23 -12.99 0.79
C HIS A 211 2.60 -13.71 0.72
N ASP A 212 3.62 -13.09 0.14
CA ASP A 212 5.01 -13.58 0.12
C ASP A 212 5.64 -13.31 1.50
N MET A 213 5.68 -14.35 2.35
CA MET A 213 6.22 -14.23 3.71
C MET A 213 7.68 -13.82 3.75
N GLY A 214 8.49 -14.24 2.76
CA GLY A 214 9.89 -13.83 2.67
C GLY A 214 10.00 -12.31 2.50
N LEU A 215 9.21 -11.74 1.60
CA LEU A 215 9.15 -10.31 1.37
C LEU A 215 8.67 -9.56 2.61
N VAL A 216 7.60 -10.04 3.26
CA VAL A 216 7.05 -9.43 4.48
C VAL A 216 8.11 -9.37 5.58
N MET A 217 8.80 -10.50 5.84
CA MET A 217 9.82 -10.57 6.90
C MET A 217 11.04 -9.68 6.62
N ASP A 218 11.37 -9.49 5.32
CA ASP A 218 12.52 -8.68 4.92
C ASP A 218 12.28 -7.16 5.03
N VAL A 219 11.04 -6.71 4.86
CA VAL A 219 10.77 -5.26 4.72
C VAL A 219 10.03 -4.65 5.90
N SER A 220 9.27 -5.45 6.66
CA SER A 220 8.37 -4.94 7.70
C SER A 220 9.09 -4.70 9.02
N GLU A 221 8.74 -3.62 9.70
CA GLU A 221 9.13 -3.37 11.08
C GLU A 221 8.12 -4.01 12.05
N ARG A 222 6.87 -4.15 11.57
CA ARG A 222 5.78 -4.77 12.32
C ARG A 222 4.81 -5.46 11.37
N VAL A 223 4.23 -6.55 11.84
CA VAL A 223 3.29 -7.39 11.09
C VAL A 223 2.01 -7.56 11.89
N VAL A 224 0.89 -7.26 11.25
CA VAL A 224 -0.47 -7.47 11.76
C VAL A 224 -1.08 -8.66 11.01
N VAL A 225 -1.51 -9.68 11.70
CA VAL A 225 -2.09 -10.87 11.10
C VAL A 225 -3.60 -10.90 11.27
N LEU A 226 -4.30 -11.01 10.16
CA LEU A 226 -5.76 -11.15 10.16
C LEU A 226 -6.16 -12.58 9.85
N ASN A 227 -7.16 -13.08 10.60
CA ASN A 227 -7.85 -14.31 10.27
C ASN A 227 -9.36 -14.13 10.52
N PHE A 228 -10.21 -14.46 9.52
CA PHE A 228 -11.66 -14.29 9.59
C PHE A 228 -12.14 -12.91 10.07
N GLY A 229 -11.45 -11.86 9.63
CA GLY A 229 -11.78 -10.47 9.98
C GLY A 229 -11.26 -9.98 11.32
N ARG A 230 -10.57 -10.84 12.10
CA ARG A 230 -9.99 -10.52 13.40
C ARG A 230 -8.48 -10.47 13.33
N GLU A 231 -7.90 -9.61 14.13
CA GLU A 231 -6.48 -9.62 14.42
C GLU A 231 -6.18 -10.82 15.33
N ILE A 232 -5.20 -11.64 14.93
CA ILE A 232 -4.72 -12.78 15.70
C ILE A 232 -3.29 -12.57 16.21
N ALA A 233 -2.52 -11.69 15.58
CA ALA A 233 -1.20 -11.29 16.05
C ALA A 233 -0.85 -9.86 15.57
N ASP A 234 -0.09 -9.12 16.40
CA ASP A 234 0.53 -7.82 16.06
C ASP A 234 1.89 -7.74 16.75
N GLY A 235 2.96 -7.70 15.98
CA GLY A 235 4.31 -7.66 16.54
C GLY A 235 5.43 -7.64 15.51
N PRO A 236 6.69 -7.71 15.97
CA PRO A 236 7.85 -7.85 15.10
C PRO A 236 7.75 -9.12 14.23
N PRO A 237 8.28 -9.09 12.99
CA PRO A 237 8.21 -10.23 12.08
C PRO A 237 8.67 -11.56 12.69
N ASP A 238 9.78 -11.56 13.45
CA ASP A 238 10.35 -12.76 14.07
C ASP A 238 9.46 -13.38 15.16
N GLU A 239 8.64 -12.58 15.86
CA GLU A 239 7.69 -13.04 16.86
C GLU A 239 6.45 -13.63 16.17
N VAL A 240 5.88 -12.89 15.23
CA VAL A 240 4.69 -13.28 14.46
C VAL A 240 4.91 -14.60 13.72
N ARG A 241 6.08 -14.80 13.13
CA ARG A 241 6.44 -16.03 12.41
C ARG A 241 6.38 -17.28 13.31
N ARG A 242 6.62 -17.13 14.61
CA ARG A 242 6.68 -18.25 15.57
C ARG A 242 5.37 -18.43 16.34
N ASP A 243 4.41 -17.56 16.14
CA ASP A 243 3.14 -17.60 16.83
C ASP A 243 2.34 -18.84 16.38
N PRO A 244 1.95 -19.74 17.32
CA PRO A 244 1.21 -20.95 16.99
C PRO A 244 -0.15 -20.68 16.32
N GLU A 245 -0.85 -19.59 16.70
CA GLU A 245 -2.14 -19.22 16.12
C GLU A 245 -1.98 -18.75 14.68
N VAL A 246 -0.89 -18.03 14.38
CA VAL A 246 -0.54 -17.65 13.02
C VAL A 246 -0.23 -18.88 12.17
N VAL A 247 0.61 -19.79 12.68
CA VAL A 247 0.96 -21.03 11.97
C VAL A 247 -0.28 -21.87 11.69
N GLU A 248 -1.18 -22.01 12.66
CA GLU A 248 -2.45 -22.76 12.50
C GLU A 248 -3.37 -22.09 11.45
N ALA A 249 -3.47 -20.76 11.44
CA ALA A 249 -4.28 -20.02 10.49
C ALA A 249 -3.86 -20.26 9.03
N TYR A 250 -2.58 -20.48 8.78
CA TYR A 250 -2.04 -20.79 7.44
C TYR A 250 -2.10 -22.28 7.11
N LEU A 251 -1.91 -23.18 8.10
CA LEU A 251 -1.95 -24.64 7.89
C LEU A 251 -3.38 -25.22 7.89
N GLY A 252 -4.34 -24.58 8.57
CA GLY A 252 -5.70 -25.06 8.75
C GLY A 252 -6.66 -24.84 7.58
N ARG A 253 -6.21 -24.21 6.49
CA ARG A 253 -6.94 -24.05 5.23
C ARG A 253 -6.22 -24.82 4.13
N ASP A 254 -6.95 -25.15 3.04
CA ASP A 254 -6.37 -25.52 1.74
C ASP A 254 -5.52 -24.35 1.21
N ALA A 255 -4.46 -24.02 1.94
CA ALA A 255 -3.43 -23.11 1.50
C ALA A 255 -2.78 -23.75 0.28
N ASP A 256 -2.52 -22.99 -0.77
CA ASP A 256 -1.69 -23.43 -1.88
C ASP A 256 -0.43 -24.05 -1.29
N GLU A 257 -0.03 -25.22 -1.80
CA GLU A 257 1.10 -26.02 -1.27
C GLU A 257 2.36 -25.15 -1.05
N ASP A 258 2.51 -24.11 -1.87
CA ASP A 258 3.58 -23.12 -1.78
C ASP A 258 3.53 -22.25 -0.51
N GLU A 259 2.36 -21.85 -0.02
CA GLU A 259 2.21 -21.07 1.23
C GLU A 259 2.54 -21.93 2.47
N ILE A 260 2.13 -23.21 2.43
CA ILE A 260 2.44 -24.19 3.50
C ILE A 260 3.94 -24.47 3.52
N GLU A 261 4.57 -24.64 2.36
CA GLU A 261 6.00 -24.91 2.24
C GLU A 261 6.86 -23.71 2.70
N GLN A 262 6.44 -22.49 2.38
CA GLN A 262 7.08 -21.26 2.85
C GLN A 262 6.92 -21.10 4.39
N ALA A 263 5.73 -21.35 4.94
CA ALA A 263 5.50 -21.33 6.38
C ALA A 263 6.35 -22.39 7.10
N ARG A 264 6.42 -23.63 6.58
CA ARG A 264 7.26 -24.72 7.12
C ARG A 264 8.75 -24.42 7.00
N ALA A 265 9.24 -23.91 5.87
CA ALA A 265 10.62 -23.55 5.68
C ALA A 265 11.06 -22.45 6.64
N SER A 266 10.19 -21.46 6.90
CA SER A 266 10.45 -20.39 7.85
C SER A 266 10.54 -20.86 9.29
N VAL A 267 9.77 -21.89 9.69
CA VAL A 267 9.83 -22.54 11.02
C VAL A 267 11.05 -23.45 11.15
N ALA A 268 11.46 -24.14 10.09
CA ALA A 268 12.59 -25.07 10.09
C ALA A 268 13.96 -24.37 10.10
N GLY A 269 14.08 -23.21 9.40
CA GLY A 269 15.32 -22.44 9.34
C GLY A 269 15.78 -21.79 10.66
N GLY A 270 14.93 -21.82 11.69
CA GLY A 270 15.25 -21.30 13.04
C GLY A 270 15.94 -22.29 13.97
N ARG A 271 16.26 -23.54 13.55
CA ARG A 271 16.83 -24.57 14.42
C ARG A 271 18.35 -24.78 14.29
N ASP A 272 19.02 -24.22 13.30
CA ASP A 272 20.44 -24.49 13.03
C ASP A 272 21.41 -23.34 13.39
N GLY A 273 21.04 -22.44 14.26
CA GLY A 273 21.87 -21.32 14.71
C GLY A 273 22.32 -21.40 16.17
N GLY A 274 22.43 -22.58 16.78
CA GLY A 274 22.80 -22.72 18.19
C GLY A 274 23.61 -23.99 18.48
N ALA A 275 24.88 -23.99 18.13
CA ALA A 275 25.90 -24.88 18.72
C ALA A 275 27.27 -24.16 18.71
#